data_0b878a335e1b3afd47483a05f2a43d52
#
_entry.id   0b878a335e1b3afd47483a05f2a43d52
#
_cell.length_a   1.000
_cell.length_b   1.000
_cell.length_c   1.000
_cell.angle_alpha   90.00
_cell.angle_beta   90.00
_cell.angle_gamma   90.00
#
_symmetry.space_group_name_H-M   'P 1'
#
loop_
_entity.id
_entity.type
_entity.pdbx_description
1 polymer ?
#
loop_
_entity_poly.entity_id
_entity_poly.type
_entity_poly.pdbx_seq_one_letter_code
_entity_poly.pdbx_strand_id
1 'polypeptide(L)'
;DGQVYWYDSQLDLAIVKVNKTGLTAAELGDSDKVKIGDISIAIGNPYGLDLAGTVTQGIISGLDRTISTEETTMTGLIQTDASINAGNSGGPLLNSSGEVIGINTAKASEGEGLGFSIPINTAKPIIESIIKNGSYEKVTLGIKGTDASTYAKYSNQQLSSEDGVYVSEVVSGSAAEKAGVKSGDIITKIDDTDLSVMSDLTKHLYNYTTGDSATLVVNRNGKEVKLNVKF
;
A
#
# COMPACT_ATOMS: atom_id res chain seq x y z
N ASP A 1 -7.31 -9.20 -26.87
CA ASP A 1 -8.10 -8.10 -26.29
C ASP A 1 -8.31 -8.39 -24.81
N GLY A 2 -8.21 -7.34 -23.95
CA GLY A 2 -8.51 -7.38 -22.53
C GLY A 2 -9.56 -6.34 -22.16
N GLN A 3 -10.23 -6.55 -21.04
CA GLN A 3 -11.19 -5.62 -20.47
C GLN A 3 -10.66 -5.14 -19.12
N VAL A 4 -10.59 -3.82 -18.92
CA VAL A 4 -10.33 -3.26 -17.58
C VAL A 4 -11.52 -3.59 -16.69
N TYR A 5 -11.27 -4.31 -15.63
CA TYR A 5 -12.27 -4.80 -14.71
C TYR A 5 -12.39 -3.89 -13.49
N TRP A 6 -11.27 -3.34 -13.04
CA TRP A 6 -11.16 -2.43 -11.93
C TRP A 6 -9.89 -1.57 -12.06
N TYR A 7 -9.89 -0.37 -11.51
CA TYR A 7 -8.69 0.46 -11.38
C TYR A 7 -8.84 1.46 -10.23
N ASP A 8 -7.71 1.88 -9.68
CA ASP A 8 -7.58 2.98 -8.72
C ASP A 8 -6.34 3.80 -9.08
N SER A 9 -6.55 5.06 -9.49
CA SER A 9 -5.47 5.96 -9.91
C SER A 9 -4.58 6.45 -8.75
N GLN A 10 -5.08 6.42 -7.52
CA GLN A 10 -4.27 6.78 -6.33
C GLN A 10 -3.30 5.66 -5.97
N LEU A 11 -3.68 4.40 -6.24
CA LEU A 11 -2.84 3.23 -6.06
C LEU A 11 -1.93 2.94 -7.25
N ASP A 12 -2.20 3.56 -8.39
CA ASP A 12 -1.59 3.20 -9.69
C ASP A 12 -1.76 1.71 -10.04
N LEU A 13 -2.93 1.15 -9.73
CA LEU A 13 -3.25 -0.24 -9.98
C LEU A 13 -4.47 -0.38 -10.89
N ALA A 14 -4.41 -1.38 -11.78
CA ALA A 14 -5.55 -1.81 -12.56
C ALA A 14 -5.60 -3.34 -12.67
N ILE A 15 -6.81 -3.89 -12.72
CA ILE A 15 -7.06 -5.31 -13.00
C ILE A 15 -7.66 -5.44 -14.38
N VAL A 16 -7.00 -6.21 -15.24
CA VAL A 16 -7.41 -6.47 -16.61
C VAL A 16 -7.76 -7.94 -16.76
N LYS A 17 -8.96 -8.22 -17.26
CA LYS A 17 -9.41 -9.56 -17.57
C LYS A 17 -9.21 -9.86 -19.05
N VAL A 18 -8.66 -11.03 -19.35
CA VAL A 18 -8.51 -11.55 -20.72
C VAL A 18 -9.23 -12.88 -20.88
N ASN A 19 -9.86 -13.10 -22.05
CA ASN A 19 -10.50 -14.37 -22.40
C ASN A 19 -9.46 -15.33 -23.01
N LYS A 20 -8.55 -15.82 -22.16
CA LYS A 20 -7.53 -16.80 -22.56
C LYS A 20 -7.44 -17.87 -21.47
N THR A 21 -7.44 -19.14 -21.88
CA THR A 21 -7.25 -20.29 -21.00
C THR A 21 -5.83 -20.84 -21.12
N GLY A 22 -5.41 -21.64 -20.15
CA GLY A 22 -4.08 -22.29 -20.17
C GLY A 22 -2.93 -21.33 -19.90
N LEU A 23 -3.19 -20.18 -19.23
CA LEU A 23 -2.12 -19.28 -18.77
C LEU A 23 -1.50 -19.85 -17.51
N THR A 24 -0.17 -19.77 -17.42
CA THR A 24 0.57 -20.04 -16.18
C THR A 24 0.42 -18.84 -15.25
N ALA A 25 -0.17 -19.07 -14.08
CA ALA A 25 -0.29 -18.05 -13.06
C ALA A 25 1.07 -17.84 -12.36
N ALA A 26 1.41 -16.59 -12.09
CA ALA A 26 2.53 -16.26 -11.21
C ALA A 26 2.15 -16.55 -9.75
N GLU A 27 3.12 -17.02 -8.95
CA GLU A 27 2.93 -17.20 -7.53
C GLU A 27 3.06 -15.84 -6.82
N LEU A 28 2.07 -15.52 -5.97
CA LEU A 28 2.09 -14.28 -5.19
C LEU A 28 2.77 -14.54 -3.84
N GLY A 29 3.91 -13.89 -3.63
CA GLY A 29 4.66 -13.94 -2.39
C GLY A 29 4.00 -13.15 -1.26
N ASP A 30 4.74 -12.84 -0.21
CA ASP A 30 4.30 -12.08 0.96
C ASP A 30 5.21 -10.86 1.15
N SER A 31 4.70 -9.68 0.78
CA SER A 31 5.49 -8.45 0.84
C SER A 31 5.79 -7.95 2.26
N ASP A 32 5.06 -8.42 3.27
CA ASP A 32 5.31 -8.05 4.66
C ASP A 32 6.50 -8.80 5.28
N LYS A 33 6.96 -9.88 4.59
CA LYS A 33 8.17 -10.62 4.98
C LYS A 33 9.45 -10.14 4.31
N VAL A 34 9.33 -9.21 3.36
CA VAL A 34 10.47 -8.66 2.60
C VAL A 34 11.35 -7.81 3.52
N LYS A 35 12.67 -7.94 3.36
CA LYS A 35 13.67 -7.23 4.15
C LYS A 35 14.62 -6.45 3.26
N ILE A 36 15.14 -5.34 3.78
CA ILE A 36 16.23 -4.61 3.13
C ILE A 36 17.42 -5.54 2.97
N GLY A 37 17.98 -5.59 1.75
CA GLY A 37 19.06 -6.50 1.35
C GLY A 37 18.60 -7.78 0.66
N ASP A 38 17.30 -8.11 0.67
CA ASP A 38 16.76 -9.24 -0.09
C ASP A 38 16.95 -9.02 -1.60
N ILE A 39 17.18 -10.11 -2.33
CA ILE A 39 17.28 -10.06 -3.80
C ILE A 39 15.92 -9.66 -4.37
N SER A 40 15.96 -8.75 -5.33
CA SER A 40 14.81 -8.32 -6.12
C SER A 40 15.08 -8.47 -7.61
N ILE A 41 14.09 -8.96 -8.35
CA ILE A 41 14.16 -9.19 -9.80
C ILE A 41 12.96 -8.50 -10.43
N ALA A 42 13.21 -7.51 -11.30
CA ALA A 42 12.15 -6.85 -12.05
C ALA A 42 12.11 -7.38 -13.48
N ILE A 43 10.90 -7.65 -13.99
CA ILE A 43 10.67 -8.13 -15.35
C ILE A 43 9.76 -7.17 -16.08
N GLY A 44 10.03 -6.92 -17.37
CA GLY A 44 9.19 -6.07 -18.20
C GLY A 44 9.58 -6.04 -19.66
N ASN A 45 9.01 -5.08 -20.39
CA ASN A 45 9.19 -4.92 -21.83
C ASN A 45 9.66 -3.48 -22.15
N PRO A 46 10.88 -3.06 -21.72
CA PRO A 46 11.38 -1.74 -22.08
C PRO A 46 11.47 -1.64 -23.62
N TYR A 47 11.05 -0.49 -24.15
CA TYR A 47 10.97 -0.26 -25.59
C TYR A 47 10.03 -1.21 -26.36
N GLY A 48 9.00 -1.73 -25.70
CA GLY A 48 7.96 -2.55 -26.32
C GLY A 48 8.37 -4.03 -26.53
N LEU A 49 7.85 -4.64 -27.59
CA LEU A 49 8.01 -6.09 -27.81
C LEU A 49 9.44 -6.49 -28.26
N ASP A 50 10.25 -5.55 -28.74
CA ASP A 50 11.62 -5.83 -29.19
C ASP A 50 12.53 -6.27 -28.05
N LEU A 51 12.26 -5.78 -26.83
CA LEU A 51 12.96 -6.16 -25.61
C LEU A 51 12.03 -6.83 -24.59
N ALA A 52 11.03 -7.55 -25.09
CA ALA A 52 10.10 -8.27 -24.24
C ALA A 52 10.81 -9.30 -23.36
N GLY A 53 10.40 -9.35 -22.07
CA GLY A 53 11.00 -10.26 -21.08
C GLY A 53 12.37 -9.82 -20.58
N THR A 54 12.70 -8.53 -20.70
CA THR A 54 13.92 -7.99 -20.07
C THR A 54 13.86 -8.18 -18.56
N VAL A 55 14.95 -8.71 -18.02
CA VAL A 55 15.13 -8.97 -16.59
C VAL A 55 16.22 -8.06 -16.05
N THR A 56 15.92 -7.37 -14.96
CA THR A 56 16.92 -6.63 -14.16
C THR A 56 16.93 -7.16 -12.74
N GLN A 57 18.10 -7.17 -12.10
CA GLN A 57 18.29 -7.65 -10.75
C GLN A 57 18.93 -6.57 -9.89
N GLY A 58 18.51 -6.54 -8.64
CA GLY A 58 19.05 -5.71 -7.58
C GLY A 58 18.70 -6.26 -6.21
N ILE A 59 18.61 -5.37 -5.24
CA ILE A 59 18.19 -5.68 -3.88
C ILE A 59 17.03 -4.77 -3.45
N ILE A 60 16.35 -5.15 -2.41
CA ILE A 60 15.43 -4.26 -1.70
C ILE A 60 16.28 -3.22 -0.96
N SER A 61 16.17 -1.96 -1.39
CA SER A 61 16.96 -0.84 -0.86
C SER A 61 16.23 -0.08 0.24
N GLY A 62 14.91 -0.26 0.36
CA GLY A 62 14.09 0.38 1.39
C GLY A 62 12.66 -0.15 1.40
N LEU A 63 11.97 0.09 2.50
CA LEU A 63 10.58 -0.25 2.71
C LEU A 63 9.82 1.00 3.17
N ASP A 64 8.50 0.98 3.02
CA ASP A 64 7.57 2.04 3.44
C ASP A 64 7.95 3.43 2.88
N ARG A 65 8.39 3.46 1.62
CA ARG A 65 8.79 4.70 0.96
C ARG A 65 7.57 5.48 0.48
N THR A 66 7.67 6.80 0.60
CA THR A 66 6.68 7.74 0.06
C THR A 66 7.30 8.48 -1.10
N ILE A 67 6.59 8.52 -2.22
CA ILE A 67 6.94 9.33 -3.39
C ILE A 67 5.80 10.30 -3.64
N SER A 68 6.14 11.58 -3.78
CA SER A 68 5.20 12.63 -4.19
C SER A 68 5.59 13.12 -5.58
N THR A 69 4.62 13.16 -6.48
CA THR A 69 4.69 13.82 -7.78
C THR A 69 3.77 15.05 -7.76
N GLU A 70 3.71 15.81 -8.86
CA GLU A 70 2.77 16.92 -8.97
C GLU A 70 1.31 16.47 -8.91
N GLU A 71 1.01 15.23 -9.31
CA GLU A 71 -0.35 14.72 -9.45
C GLU A 71 -0.78 13.77 -8.33
N THR A 72 0.18 13.08 -7.69
CA THR A 72 -0.16 12.03 -6.70
C THR A 72 0.93 11.84 -5.66
N THR A 73 0.52 11.33 -4.50
CA THR A 73 1.43 10.84 -3.46
C THR A 73 1.14 9.36 -3.22
N MET A 74 2.14 8.52 -3.46
CA MET A 74 2.10 7.09 -3.20
C MET A 74 2.91 6.79 -1.94
N THR A 75 2.35 5.98 -1.04
CA THR A 75 2.96 5.63 0.24
C THR A 75 3.14 4.12 0.38
N GLY A 76 4.01 3.70 1.29
CA GLY A 76 4.21 2.29 1.61
C GLY A 76 4.90 1.49 0.51
N LEU A 77 5.68 2.14 -0.37
CA LEU A 77 6.33 1.49 -1.50
C LEU A 77 7.59 0.72 -1.08
N ILE A 78 7.86 -0.37 -1.82
CA ILE A 78 9.14 -1.08 -1.79
C ILE A 78 10.11 -0.33 -2.71
N GLN A 79 11.29 -0.01 -2.21
CA GLN A 79 12.38 0.55 -3.00
C GLN A 79 13.35 -0.55 -3.43
N THR A 80 13.81 -0.50 -4.68
CA THR A 80 14.83 -1.40 -5.23
C THR A 80 15.84 -0.63 -6.09
N ASP A 81 17.07 -1.13 -6.15
CA ASP A 81 18.10 -0.67 -7.10
C ASP A 81 18.11 -1.49 -8.39
N ALA A 82 17.27 -2.54 -8.51
CA ALA A 82 16.98 -3.14 -9.80
C ALA A 82 16.48 -2.04 -10.76
N SER A 83 17.01 -2.01 -11.97
CA SER A 83 16.67 -0.95 -12.93
C SER A 83 15.18 -0.95 -13.27
N ILE A 84 14.46 0.06 -12.81
CA ILE A 84 13.07 0.35 -13.17
C ILE A 84 13.07 1.46 -14.21
N ASN A 85 12.47 1.21 -15.37
CA ASN A 85 12.42 2.14 -16.49
C ASN A 85 11.07 2.03 -17.20
N ALA A 86 10.78 2.96 -18.10
CA ALA A 86 9.59 2.87 -18.95
C ALA A 86 9.57 1.51 -19.68
N GLY A 87 8.47 0.77 -19.49
CA GLY A 87 8.23 -0.56 -20.06
C GLY A 87 8.35 -1.72 -19.07
N ASN A 88 8.92 -1.54 -17.87
CA ASN A 88 8.76 -2.53 -16.81
C ASN A 88 7.78 -2.09 -15.71
N SER A 89 7.27 -0.85 -15.74
CA SER A 89 6.13 -0.43 -14.93
C SER A 89 4.90 -1.29 -15.24
N GLY A 90 4.19 -1.74 -14.21
CA GLY A 90 3.12 -2.73 -14.28
C GLY A 90 3.63 -4.18 -14.32
N GLY A 91 4.92 -4.41 -14.53
CA GLY A 91 5.56 -5.72 -14.44
C GLY A 91 5.82 -6.14 -12.99
N PRO A 92 6.12 -7.43 -12.75
CA PRO A 92 6.37 -7.94 -11.43
C PRO A 92 7.74 -7.53 -10.88
N LEU A 93 7.80 -7.31 -9.57
CA LEU A 93 9.01 -7.41 -8.76
C LEU A 93 8.96 -8.78 -8.06
N LEU A 94 9.98 -9.61 -8.29
CA LEU A 94 10.06 -10.97 -7.74
C LEU A 94 11.14 -11.05 -6.65
N ASN A 95 10.97 -12.00 -5.73
CA ASN A 95 12.00 -12.43 -4.81
C ASN A 95 12.90 -13.50 -5.45
N SER A 96 13.89 -14.00 -4.70
CA SER A 96 14.82 -15.05 -5.16
C SER A 96 14.15 -16.41 -5.41
N SER A 97 12.94 -16.63 -4.90
CA SER A 97 12.13 -17.85 -5.16
C SER A 97 11.25 -17.73 -6.40
N GLY A 98 11.22 -16.56 -7.05
CA GLY A 98 10.35 -16.29 -8.21
C GLY A 98 8.92 -15.91 -7.86
N GLU A 99 8.63 -15.63 -6.58
CA GLU A 99 7.33 -15.17 -6.13
C GLU A 99 7.20 -13.65 -6.32
N VAL A 100 6.03 -13.18 -6.73
CA VAL A 100 5.73 -11.75 -6.90
C VAL A 100 5.60 -11.09 -5.52
N ILE A 101 6.51 -10.19 -5.19
CA ILE A 101 6.51 -9.40 -3.96
C ILE A 101 6.04 -7.96 -4.17
N GLY A 102 5.97 -7.51 -5.43
CA GLY A 102 5.50 -6.17 -5.76
C GLY A 102 5.16 -6.01 -7.22
N ILE A 103 4.54 -4.88 -7.55
CA ILE A 103 4.23 -4.44 -8.91
C ILE A 103 5.03 -3.17 -9.16
N ASN A 104 5.92 -3.18 -10.17
CA ASN A 104 6.76 -2.04 -10.50
C ASN A 104 5.87 -0.85 -10.92
N THR A 105 6.11 0.34 -10.37
CA THR A 105 5.27 1.50 -10.68
C THR A 105 6.08 2.71 -11.14
N ALA A 106 7.03 3.17 -10.35
CA ALA A 106 7.69 4.44 -10.60
C ALA A 106 9.20 4.34 -10.47
N LYS A 107 9.87 5.29 -11.09
CA LYS A 107 11.26 5.65 -10.84
C LYS A 107 11.26 7.10 -10.37
N ALA A 108 12.08 7.43 -9.36
CA ALA A 108 12.33 8.84 -9.06
C ALA A 108 12.86 9.55 -10.32
N SER A 109 12.35 10.75 -10.58
CA SER A 109 12.74 11.55 -11.75
C SER A 109 14.24 11.88 -11.77
N GLU A 110 14.84 11.95 -10.59
CA GLU A 110 16.26 12.21 -10.39
C GLU A 110 16.89 11.09 -9.57
N GLY A 111 17.90 10.43 -10.13
CA GLY A 111 18.69 9.38 -9.49
C GLY A 111 18.62 8.03 -10.19
N GLU A 112 19.77 7.36 -10.25
CA GLU A 112 19.90 5.97 -10.68
C GLU A 112 19.72 5.06 -9.45
N GLY A 113 19.15 3.85 -9.65
CA GLY A 113 18.94 2.89 -8.55
C GLY A 113 17.82 3.27 -7.57
N LEU A 114 16.90 4.16 -7.96
CA LEU A 114 15.72 4.55 -7.18
C LEU A 114 14.45 4.06 -7.87
N GLY A 115 14.28 2.76 -7.95
CA GLY A 115 13.06 2.10 -8.42
C GLY A 115 12.09 1.83 -7.29
N PHE A 116 10.78 1.85 -7.59
CA PHE A 116 9.73 1.65 -6.61
C PHE A 116 8.67 0.68 -7.11
N SER A 117 8.13 -0.10 -6.19
CA SER A 117 7.08 -1.08 -6.47
C SER A 117 6.01 -1.05 -5.40
N ILE A 118 4.77 -1.22 -5.83
CA ILE A 118 3.61 -1.37 -4.95
C ILE A 118 3.70 -2.76 -4.31
N PRO A 119 3.65 -2.88 -2.97
CA PRO A 119 3.69 -4.19 -2.30
C PRO A 119 2.56 -5.10 -2.76
N ILE A 120 2.84 -6.38 -2.99
CA ILE A 120 1.82 -7.32 -3.49
C ILE A 120 0.67 -7.51 -2.50
N ASN A 121 0.92 -7.39 -1.19
CA ASN A 121 -0.13 -7.50 -0.18
C ASN A 121 -1.15 -6.35 -0.24
N THR A 122 -0.83 -5.23 -0.90
CA THR A 122 -1.81 -4.18 -1.22
C THR A 122 -2.79 -4.64 -2.31
N ALA A 123 -2.32 -5.40 -3.31
CA ALA A 123 -3.14 -5.86 -4.43
C ALA A 123 -3.94 -7.14 -4.11
N LYS A 124 -3.43 -8.02 -3.26
CA LYS A 124 -4.06 -9.32 -2.94
C LYS A 124 -5.52 -9.21 -2.49
N PRO A 125 -5.89 -8.39 -1.47
CA PRO A 125 -7.27 -8.30 -1.02
C PRO A 125 -8.22 -7.82 -2.12
N ILE A 126 -7.74 -6.91 -2.97
CA ILE A 126 -8.48 -6.38 -4.11
C ILE A 126 -8.74 -7.50 -5.13
N ILE A 127 -7.69 -8.25 -5.48
CA ILE A 127 -7.77 -9.39 -6.40
C ILE A 127 -8.76 -10.44 -5.87
N GLU A 128 -8.62 -10.82 -4.60
CA GLU A 128 -9.48 -11.82 -3.95
C GLU A 128 -10.93 -11.37 -3.91
N SER A 129 -11.22 -10.11 -3.57
CA SER A 129 -12.57 -9.57 -3.58
C SER A 129 -13.18 -9.60 -4.98
N ILE A 130 -12.43 -9.19 -6.00
CA ILE A 130 -12.90 -9.19 -7.39
C ILE A 130 -13.16 -10.62 -7.87
N ILE A 131 -12.30 -11.59 -7.56
CA ILE A 131 -12.50 -12.99 -7.93
C ILE A 131 -13.74 -13.55 -7.23
N LYS A 132 -13.94 -13.26 -5.95
CA LYS A 132 -15.01 -13.81 -5.13
C LYS A 132 -16.36 -13.13 -5.37
N ASN A 133 -16.35 -11.79 -5.45
CA ASN A 133 -17.57 -10.97 -5.40
C ASN A 133 -17.86 -10.28 -6.75
N GLY A 134 -16.94 -10.31 -7.72
CA GLY A 134 -17.04 -9.61 -8.99
C GLY A 134 -16.73 -8.12 -8.92
N SER A 135 -16.44 -7.57 -7.73
CA SER A 135 -16.12 -6.15 -7.53
C SER A 135 -15.28 -5.96 -6.28
N TYR A 136 -14.67 -4.78 -6.18
CA TYR A 136 -14.03 -4.29 -4.96
C TYR A 136 -14.43 -2.82 -4.75
N GLU A 137 -14.97 -2.53 -3.57
CA GLU A 137 -15.30 -1.18 -3.14
C GLU A 137 -14.36 -0.77 -2.02
N LYS A 138 -13.55 0.24 -2.28
CA LYS A 138 -12.60 0.78 -1.32
C LYS A 138 -13.33 1.44 -0.15
N VAL A 139 -13.04 1.00 1.05
CA VAL A 139 -13.52 1.68 2.26
C VAL A 139 -12.56 2.78 2.68
N THR A 140 -13.08 3.75 3.39
CA THR A 140 -12.29 4.83 4.00
C THR A 140 -12.70 5.01 5.45
N LEU A 141 -11.72 5.25 6.30
CA LEU A 141 -11.98 5.58 7.70
C LEU A 141 -12.58 6.99 7.84
N GLY A 142 -12.16 7.91 6.98
CA GLY A 142 -12.59 9.32 6.99
C GLY A 142 -11.90 10.16 8.04
N ILE A 143 -10.58 10.10 8.05
CA ILE A 143 -9.72 10.97 8.86
C ILE A 143 -8.72 11.71 7.96
N LYS A 144 -8.20 12.85 8.45
CA LYS A 144 -6.93 13.41 8.03
C LYS A 144 -5.93 13.16 9.15
N GLY A 145 -4.75 12.70 8.82
CA GLY A 145 -3.75 12.33 9.79
C GLY A 145 -2.36 12.25 9.19
N THR A 146 -1.40 11.98 10.02
CA THR A 146 0.00 11.74 9.67
C THR A 146 0.60 10.78 10.69
N ASP A 147 1.80 10.27 10.42
CA ASP A 147 2.52 9.49 11.41
C ASP A 147 2.69 10.28 12.69
N ALA A 148 2.46 9.65 13.84
CA ALA A 148 2.56 10.30 15.14
C ALA A 148 3.98 10.87 15.37
N SER A 149 5.02 10.14 15.01
CA SER A 149 6.43 10.57 15.06
C SER A 149 6.69 11.83 14.22
N THR A 150 6.11 11.86 13.00
CA THR A 150 6.21 13.02 12.10
C THR A 150 5.51 14.25 12.72
N TYR A 151 4.29 14.06 13.23
CA TYR A 151 3.56 15.15 13.90
C TYR A 151 4.32 15.68 15.12
N ALA A 152 4.83 14.80 15.99
CA ALA A 152 5.61 15.18 17.17
C ALA A 152 6.81 16.04 16.81
N LYS A 153 7.56 15.62 15.78
CA LYS A 153 8.74 16.33 15.28
C LYS A 153 8.45 17.75 14.78
N TYR A 154 7.35 17.93 14.02
CA TYR A 154 7.04 19.24 13.41
C TYR A 154 6.22 20.15 14.33
N SER A 155 5.37 19.61 15.22
CA SER A 155 4.59 20.39 16.17
C SER A 155 5.36 20.79 17.43
N ASN A 156 6.53 20.18 17.65
CA ASN A 156 7.33 20.30 18.88
C ASN A 156 6.53 19.91 20.13
N GLN A 157 5.57 18.98 19.98
CA GLN A 157 4.72 18.48 21.06
C GLN A 157 5.17 17.07 21.45
N GLN A 158 5.17 16.80 22.74
CA GLN A 158 5.35 15.46 23.25
C GLN A 158 4.00 14.72 23.17
N LEU A 159 3.94 13.68 22.33
CA LEU A 159 2.78 12.83 22.22
C LEU A 159 2.84 11.68 23.24
N SER A 160 1.69 11.09 23.53
CA SER A 160 1.57 9.91 24.38
C SER A 160 2.03 8.61 23.71
N SER A 161 2.20 8.61 22.41
CA SER A 161 2.82 7.55 21.60
C SER A 161 3.50 8.20 20.39
N GLU A 162 4.68 7.72 20.03
CA GLU A 162 5.37 8.08 18.77
C GLU A 162 5.01 7.11 17.64
N ASP A 163 4.53 5.91 17.98
CA ASP A 163 4.00 4.95 17.01
C ASP A 163 2.51 5.18 16.81
N GLY A 164 2.08 5.03 15.55
CA GLY A 164 0.68 5.14 15.15
C GLY A 164 0.36 6.33 14.27
N VAL A 165 -0.93 6.54 14.06
CA VAL A 165 -1.50 7.58 13.20
C VAL A 165 -2.12 8.67 14.05
N TYR A 166 -1.52 9.86 14.06
CA TYR A 166 -2.10 11.04 14.68
C TYR A 166 -3.26 11.57 13.83
N VAL A 167 -4.44 11.69 14.44
CA VAL A 167 -5.66 12.20 13.81
C VAL A 167 -5.71 13.71 13.96
N SER A 168 -5.51 14.45 12.87
CA SER A 168 -5.64 15.92 12.88
C SER A 168 -7.09 16.38 12.69
N GLU A 169 -7.86 15.65 11.89
CA GLU A 169 -9.25 15.97 11.57
C GLU A 169 -10.05 14.69 11.36
N VAL A 170 -11.32 14.69 11.78
CA VAL A 170 -12.29 13.63 11.48
C VAL A 170 -13.33 14.20 10.53
N VAL A 171 -13.55 13.49 9.42
CA VAL A 171 -14.50 13.90 8.39
C VAL A 171 -15.92 13.66 8.88
N SER A 172 -16.79 14.65 8.76
CA SER A 172 -18.18 14.51 9.19
C SER A 172 -18.95 13.47 8.39
N GLY A 173 -19.78 12.67 9.05
CA GLY A 173 -20.53 11.56 8.47
C GLY A 173 -19.72 10.29 8.22
N SER A 174 -18.42 10.31 8.47
CA SER A 174 -17.50 9.19 8.19
C SER A 174 -17.66 8.02 9.17
N ALA A 175 -17.03 6.90 8.83
CA ALA A 175 -16.94 5.73 9.71
C ALA A 175 -16.20 6.07 11.02
N ALA A 176 -15.13 6.88 10.95
CA ALA A 176 -14.39 7.35 12.12
C ALA A 176 -15.25 8.19 13.07
N GLU A 177 -16.02 9.16 12.54
CA GLU A 177 -16.90 9.99 13.37
C GLU A 177 -17.95 9.15 14.09
N LYS A 178 -18.62 8.26 13.35
CA LYS A 178 -19.66 7.35 13.91
C LYS A 178 -19.09 6.41 14.97
N ALA A 179 -17.84 5.99 14.83
CA ALA A 179 -17.13 5.17 15.81
C ALA A 179 -16.66 5.97 17.04
N GLY A 180 -16.66 7.31 16.97
CA GLY A 180 -16.24 8.17 18.08
C GLY A 180 -14.73 8.47 18.10
N VAL A 181 -14.04 8.34 16.97
CA VAL A 181 -12.67 8.86 16.77
C VAL A 181 -12.71 10.39 16.88
N LYS A 182 -11.69 10.97 17.46
CA LYS A 182 -11.59 12.43 17.68
C LYS A 182 -10.25 12.96 17.18
N SER A 183 -10.23 14.24 16.80
CA SER A 183 -8.97 14.96 16.59
C SER A 183 -8.13 14.90 17.86
N GLY A 184 -6.82 14.65 17.70
CA GLY A 184 -5.87 14.43 18.79
C GLY A 184 -5.74 12.97 19.24
N ASP A 185 -6.55 12.04 18.73
CA ASP A 185 -6.31 10.61 18.93
C ASP A 185 -5.08 10.15 18.17
N ILE A 186 -4.40 9.13 18.70
CA ILE A 186 -3.36 8.40 17.97
C ILE A 186 -3.87 6.98 17.78
N ILE A 187 -4.14 6.58 16.54
CA ILE A 187 -4.58 5.21 16.22
C ILE A 187 -3.35 4.32 16.25
N THR A 188 -3.29 3.39 17.20
CA THR A 188 -2.13 2.52 17.43
C THR A 188 -2.38 1.09 16.97
N LYS A 189 -3.64 0.70 16.74
CA LYS A 189 -3.98 -0.65 16.30
C LYS A 189 -5.31 -0.67 15.54
N ILE A 190 -5.40 -1.58 14.57
CA ILE A 190 -6.66 -1.96 13.92
C ILE A 190 -6.77 -3.49 13.96
N ASP A 191 -7.84 -4.00 14.56
CA ASP A 191 -8.01 -5.40 14.95
C ASP A 191 -6.76 -5.90 15.70
N ASP A 192 -6.09 -6.95 15.22
CA ASP A 192 -4.89 -7.50 15.84
C ASP A 192 -3.58 -6.90 15.29
N THR A 193 -3.67 -5.95 14.34
CA THR A 193 -2.50 -5.35 13.68
C THR A 193 -2.09 -4.05 14.36
N ASP A 194 -0.85 -4.00 14.86
CA ASP A 194 -0.23 -2.78 15.37
C ASP A 194 0.09 -1.83 14.20
N LEU A 195 -0.10 -0.55 14.42
CA LEU A 195 0.14 0.51 13.44
C LEU A 195 1.29 1.39 13.94
N SER A 196 2.32 1.51 13.12
CA SER A 196 3.44 2.42 13.40
C SER A 196 3.35 3.71 12.59
N VAL A 197 2.84 3.64 11.37
CA VAL A 197 2.75 4.76 10.42
C VAL A 197 1.41 4.75 9.68
N MET A 198 1.11 5.85 8.99
CA MET A 198 -0.14 6.01 8.20
C MET A 198 -0.27 4.95 7.09
N SER A 199 0.85 4.52 6.49
CA SER A 199 0.81 3.50 5.45
C SER A 199 0.30 2.15 5.96
N ASP A 200 0.58 1.79 7.23
CA ASP A 200 0.07 0.56 7.82
C ASP A 200 -1.45 0.58 7.89
N LEU A 201 -2.03 1.69 8.36
CA LEU A 201 -3.48 1.87 8.37
C LEU A 201 -4.07 1.78 6.96
N THR A 202 -3.47 2.48 6.00
CA THR A 202 -3.95 2.49 4.61
C THR A 202 -3.90 1.10 4.00
N LYS A 203 -2.79 0.38 4.16
CA LYS A 203 -2.65 -1.02 3.70
C LYS A 203 -3.71 -1.92 4.33
N HIS A 204 -3.94 -1.77 5.64
CA HIS A 204 -4.89 -2.63 6.34
C HIS A 204 -6.34 -2.38 5.91
N LEU A 205 -6.70 -1.13 5.57
CA LEU A 205 -8.03 -0.78 5.08
C LEU A 205 -8.42 -1.49 3.77
N TYR A 206 -7.46 -1.93 2.95
CA TYR A 206 -7.76 -2.72 1.74
C TYR A 206 -8.34 -4.11 2.03
N ASN A 207 -8.22 -4.61 3.25
CA ASN A 207 -8.81 -5.89 3.66
C ASN A 207 -10.32 -5.81 3.94
N TYR A 208 -10.91 -4.60 3.96
CA TYR A 208 -12.33 -4.41 4.26
C TYR A 208 -13.11 -3.95 3.03
N THR A 209 -14.39 -4.26 3.06
CA THR A 209 -15.40 -3.81 2.09
C THR A 209 -16.56 -3.15 2.83
N THR A 210 -17.44 -2.46 2.09
CA THR A 210 -18.63 -1.82 2.66
C THR A 210 -19.49 -2.82 3.44
N GLY A 211 -19.77 -2.51 4.69
CA GLY A 211 -20.52 -3.35 5.63
C GLY A 211 -19.67 -4.10 6.65
N ASP A 212 -18.36 -4.22 6.40
CA ASP A 212 -17.42 -4.82 7.36
C ASP A 212 -17.23 -3.94 8.58
N SER A 213 -16.69 -4.54 9.65
CA SER A 213 -16.40 -3.85 10.89
C SER A 213 -15.00 -4.18 11.37
N ALA A 214 -14.36 -3.21 12.02
CA ALA A 214 -13.04 -3.35 12.62
C ALA A 214 -13.03 -2.73 14.04
N THR A 215 -12.10 -3.18 14.87
CA THR A 215 -11.82 -2.57 16.17
C THR A 215 -10.58 -1.70 16.05
N LEU A 216 -10.74 -0.39 16.29
CA LEU A 216 -9.60 0.51 16.43
C LEU A 216 -9.20 0.61 17.91
N VAL A 217 -7.90 0.63 18.14
CA VAL A 217 -7.35 1.04 19.43
C VAL A 217 -6.71 2.40 19.23
N VAL A 218 -7.18 3.37 20.00
CA VAL A 218 -6.62 4.73 19.97
C VAL A 218 -6.04 5.11 21.33
N ASN A 219 -4.93 5.80 21.33
CA ASN A 219 -4.41 6.49 22.49
C ASN A 219 -5.03 7.89 22.52
N ARG A 220 -5.85 8.16 23.54
CA ARG A 220 -6.52 9.44 23.78
C ARG A 220 -6.04 10.03 25.09
N ASN A 221 -5.20 11.06 25.03
CA ASN A 221 -4.63 11.71 26.22
C ASN A 221 -3.93 10.71 27.18
N GLY A 222 -3.14 9.78 26.64
CA GLY A 222 -2.41 8.77 27.40
C GLY A 222 -3.24 7.57 27.85
N LYS A 223 -4.50 7.47 27.43
CA LYS A 223 -5.39 6.34 27.75
C LYS A 223 -5.76 5.57 26.49
N GLU A 224 -5.69 4.27 26.57
CA GLU A 224 -6.16 3.38 25.51
C GLU A 224 -7.70 3.36 25.48
N VAL A 225 -8.26 3.55 24.28
CA VAL A 225 -9.71 3.48 24.05
C VAL A 225 -9.96 2.56 22.85
N LYS A 226 -10.84 1.59 23.00
CA LYS A 226 -11.28 0.71 21.91
C LYS A 226 -12.55 1.25 21.28
N LEU A 227 -12.57 1.35 19.96
CA LEU A 227 -13.66 1.89 19.16
C LEU A 227 -14.03 0.89 18.07
N ASN A 228 -15.33 0.58 17.95
CA ASN A 228 -15.82 -0.27 16.86
C ASN A 228 -16.20 0.60 15.66
N VAL A 229 -15.56 0.37 14.55
CA VAL A 229 -15.81 1.03 13.26
C VAL A 229 -16.64 0.12 12.38
N LYS A 230 -17.62 0.68 11.69
CA LYS A 230 -18.35 0.02 10.61
C LYS A 230 -18.14 0.82 9.33
N PHE A 231 -17.67 0.15 8.30
CA PHE A 231 -17.44 0.71 6.98
C PHE A 231 -18.68 0.71 6.10
#